data_96d8b6b5da9544fed03965b3e30d1f8a
#
_entry.id   96d8b6b5da9544fed03965b3e30d1f8a
#
_cell.length_a   1.000
_cell.length_b   1.000
_cell.length_c   1.000
_cell.angle_alpha   90.00
_cell.angle_beta   90.00
_cell.angle_gamma   90.00
#
_symmetry.space_group_name_H-M   'P 1'
#
loop_
_entity.id
_entity.type
_entity.pdbx_description
1 polymer ?
#
loop_
_entity_poly.entity_id
_entity_poly.type
_entity_poly.pdbx_seq_one_letter_code
_entity_poly.pdbx_strand_id
1 'polypeptide(L)'
;MEQILIGGQALRNLGSDRHTEDLDYLVNDITTTETFITSKEVDFINANGDKFFAEIFKIEEGNSIASAQSLFELKAYAFVQHCQNFNFRKADSCEYDIKFLVRKFGIKSSLVAKKYITSGEYSEVEKVINSVKL
;
A
#
# COMPACT_ATOMS: atom_id res chain seq x y z
N MET A 1 -11.45 14.99 -10.30
CA MET A 1 -10.79 13.71 -9.99
C MET A 1 -10.55 13.63 -8.50
N GLU A 2 -11.06 12.61 -7.87
CA GLU A 2 -10.87 12.38 -6.43
C GLU A 2 -9.49 11.76 -6.18
N GLN A 3 -8.83 12.17 -5.10
CA GLN A 3 -7.53 11.62 -4.75
C GLN A 3 -7.49 11.25 -3.26
N ILE A 4 -6.83 10.15 -2.97
CA ILE A 4 -6.70 9.59 -1.62
C ILE A 4 -5.21 9.47 -1.32
N LEU A 5 -4.75 10.10 -0.24
CA LEU A 5 -3.35 10.00 0.17
C LEU A 5 -3.05 8.58 0.64
N ILE A 6 -2.00 7.99 0.08
CA ILE A 6 -1.50 6.66 0.43
C ILE A 6 0.01 6.74 0.69
N GLY A 7 0.66 5.60 0.85
CA GLY A 7 2.11 5.51 0.94
C GLY A 7 2.70 6.04 2.23
N GLY A 8 3.98 6.40 2.17
CA GLY A 8 4.76 6.77 3.34
C GLY A 8 4.25 8.00 4.08
N GLN A 9 3.74 9.02 3.37
CA GLN A 9 3.22 10.21 4.03
C GLN A 9 1.91 9.91 4.78
N ALA A 10 1.07 9.03 4.25
CA ALA A 10 -0.12 8.58 4.98
C ALA A 10 0.28 7.84 6.26
N LEU A 11 1.33 7.01 6.20
CA LEU A 11 1.86 6.31 7.37
C LEU A 11 2.45 7.27 8.40
N ARG A 12 3.17 8.29 7.96
CA ARG A 12 3.69 9.32 8.87
C ARG A 12 2.54 10.03 9.59
N ASN A 13 1.45 10.27 8.88
CA ASN A 13 0.25 10.86 9.47
C ASN A 13 -0.35 9.96 10.56
N LEU A 14 -0.12 8.65 10.49
CA LEU A 14 -0.53 7.68 11.53
C LEU A 14 0.52 7.51 12.63
N GLY A 15 1.66 8.18 12.54
CA GLY A 15 2.70 8.15 13.57
C GLY A 15 3.95 7.36 13.22
N SER A 16 4.11 6.91 11.97
CA SER A 16 5.34 6.24 11.56
C SER A 16 6.51 7.21 11.58
N ASP A 17 7.68 6.73 12.04
CA ASP A 17 8.89 7.52 12.08
C ASP A 17 9.78 7.32 10.83
N ARG A 18 9.37 6.45 9.90
CA ARG A 18 10.15 6.24 8.69
C ARG A 18 10.06 7.48 7.79
N HIS A 19 11.23 8.02 7.46
CA HIS A 19 11.32 9.21 6.61
C HIS A 19 10.94 8.88 5.16
N THR A 20 10.11 9.75 4.56
CA THR A 20 9.79 9.71 3.14
C THR A 20 9.51 11.12 2.66
N GLU A 21 9.93 11.44 1.44
CA GLU A 21 9.73 12.76 0.84
C GLU A 21 8.59 12.76 -0.18
N ASP A 22 8.27 11.57 -0.72
CA ASP A 22 7.30 11.44 -1.80
C ASP A 22 5.87 11.48 -1.28
N LEU A 23 5.00 12.11 -2.08
CA LEU A 23 3.56 12.06 -1.91
C LEU A 23 2.97 11.09 -2.92
N ASP A 24 2.21 10.11 -2.43
CA ASP A 24 1.54 9.13 -3.29
C ASP A 24 0.04 9.28 -3.14
N TYR A 25 -0.66 9.39 -4.26
CA TYR A 25 -2.12 9.47 -4.28
C TYR A 25 -2.70 8.36 -5.12
N LEU A 26 -3.75 7.74 -4.60
CA LEU A 26 -4.58 6.83 -5.37
C LEU A 26 -5.71 7.67 -5.98
N VAL A 27 -5.86 7.58 -7.30
CA VAL A 27 -6.83 8.36 -8.05
C VAL A 27 -7.65 7.45 -8.95
N ASN A 28 -8.81 7.92 -9.38
CA ASN A 28 -9.63 7.22 -10.36
C ASN A 28 -9.85 8.13 -11.57
N ASP A 29 -8.93 8.05 -12.53
CA ASP A 29 -9.03 8.79 -13.78
C ASP A 29 -9.60 7.88 -14.85
N ILE A 30 -10.88 8.05 -15.15
CA ILE A 30 -11.60 7.21 -16.12
C ILE A 30 -11.20 7.46 -17.57
N THR A 31 -10.39 8.51 -17.86
CA THR A 31 -9.94 8.82 -19.21
C THR A 31 -8.71 8.00 -19.62
N THR A 32 -8.04 7.35 -18.68
CA THR A 32 -6.86 6.53 -18.94
C THR A 32 -6.75 5.41 -17.90
N THR A 33 -5.96 4.39 -18.24
CA THR A 33 -5.60 3.34 -17.31
C THR A 33 -4.18 3.51 -16.78
N GLU A 34 -3.46 4.52 -17.25
CA GLU A 34 -2.04 4.71 -16.93
C GLU A 34 -1.85 5.37 -15.57
N THR A 35 -0.87 4.86 -14.81
CA THR A 35 -0.30 5.56 -13.66
C THR A 35 0.60 6.66 -14.20
N PHE A 36 0.58 7.84 -13.57
CA PHE A 36 1.35 8.97 -14.05
C PHE A 36 2.08 9.68 -12.93
N ILE A 37 3.24 10.27 -13.28
CA ILE A 37 4.10 11.02 -12.38
C ILE A 37 4.14 12.46 -12.87
N THR A 38 3.72 13.41 -12.04
CA THR A 38 3.70 14.83 -12.40
C THR A 38 4.97 15.55 -11.98
N SER A 39 5.71 15.01 -11.00
CA SER A 39 6.98 15.54 -10.53
C SER A 39 7.76 14.44 -9.82
N LYS A 40 9.01 14.75 -9.40
CA LYS A 40 9.84 13.81 -8.65
C LYS A 40 9.26 13.44 -7.28
N GLU A 41 8.35 14.26 -6.75
CA GLU A 41 7.87 14.16 -5.38
C GLU A 41 6.40 13.75 -5.28
N VAL A 42 5.69 13.67 -6.39
CA VAL A 42 4.25 13.34 -6.39
C VAL A 42 3.96 12.29 -7.44
N ASP A 43 3.45 11.15 -6.98
CA ASP A 43 3.05 10.03 -7.82
C ASP A 43 1.54 9.86 -7.75
N PHE A 44 0.91 9.63 -8.91
CA PHE A 44 -0.51 9.32 -8.99
C PHE A 44 -0.68 7.89 -9.50
N ILE A 45 -1.25 7.04 -8.67
CA ILE A 45 -1.55 5.64 -9.00
C ILE A 45 -3.02 5.59 -9.43
N ASN A 46 -3.25 5.22 -10.69
CA ASN A 46 -4.60 5.22 -11.25
C ASN A 46 -5.31 3.90 -10.94
N ALA A 47 -6.32 3.96 -10.10
CA ALA A 47 -7.13 2.81 -9.72
C ALA A 47 -7.88 2.21 -10.92
N ASN A 48 -8.10 3.01 -11.98
CA ASN A 48 -8.82 2.54 -13.17
C ASN A 48 -8.02 1.52 -13.99
N GLY A 49 -6.72 1.39 -13.76
CA GLY A 49 -5.86 0.47 -14.49
C GLY A 49 -5.62 -0.89 -13.85
N ASP A 50 -6.12 -1.13 -12.64
CA ASP A 50 -5.78 -2.32 -11.88
C ASP A 50 -6.92 -2.69 -10.92
N LYS A 51 -7.32 -3.96 -10.93
CA LYS A 51 -8.45 -4.43 -10.12
C LYS A 51 -8.20 -4.29 -8.62
N PHE A 52 -6.97 -4.52 -8.17
CA PHE A 52 -6.62 -4.36 -6.75
C PHE A 52 -6.77 -2.91 -6.33
N PHE A 53 -6.15 -1.99 -7.08
CA PHE A 53 -6.25 -0.57 -6.77
C PHE A 53 -7.68 -0.04 -6.88
N ALA A 54 -8.46 -0.56 -7.83
CA ALA A 54 -9.87 -0.18 -7.96
C ALA A 54 -10.68 -0.58 -6.72
N GLU A 55 -10.41 -1.75 -6.16
CA GLU A 55 -11.10 -2.21 -4.95
C GLU A 55 -10.71 -1.34 -3.74
N ILE A 56 -9.43 -1.03 -3.57
CA ILE A 56 -8.97 -0.15 -2.50
C ILE A 56 -9.59 1.24 -2.64
N PHE A 57 -9.60 1.80 -3.85
CA PHE A 57 -10.22 3.10 -4.10
C PHE A 57 -11.70 3.10 -3.69
N LYS A 58 -12.43 2.05 -4.05
CA LYS A 58 -13.83 1.94 -3.71
C LYS A 58 -14.07 1.89 -2.20
N ILE A 59 -13.22 1.15 -1.48
CA ILE A 59 -13.30 1.06 0.00
C ILE A 59 -13.06 2.43 0.63
N GLU A 60 -12.10 3.20 0.11
CA GLU A 60 -11.69 4.48 0.69
C GLU A 60 -12.39 5.69 0.07
N GLU A 61 -13.32 5.46 -0.84
CA GLU A 61 -14.02 6.53 -1.55
C GLU A 61 -14.64 7.52 -0.59
N GLY A 62 -14.36 8.80 -0.79
CA GLY A 62 -14.80 9.88 0.10
C GLY A 62 -13.79 10.24 1.17
N ASN A 63 -12.79 9.42 1.43
CA ASN A 63 -11.74 9.72 2.40
C ASN A 63 -10.58 10.44 1.70
N SER A 64 -9.98 11.43 2.38
CA SER A 64 -8.82 12.14 1.85
C SER A 64 -7.51 11.38 2.12
N ILE A 65 -7.50 10.51 3.14
CA ILE A 65 -6.35 9.68 3.51
C ILE A 65 -6.86 8.25 3.72
N ALA A 66 -6.11 7.27 3.21
CA ALA A 66 -6.47 5.87 3.35
C ALA A 66 -6.40 5.41 4.81
N SER A 67 -7.26 4.47 5.17
CA SER A 67 -7.29 3.85 6.49
C SER A 67 -6.06 2.95 6.71
N ALA A 68 -5.79 2.61 7.96
CA ALA A 68 -4.69 1.71 8.31
C ALA A 68 -4.79 0.36 7.60
N GLN A 69 -5.98 -0.22 7.52
CA GLN A 69 -6.19 -1.50 6.82
C GLN A 69 -5.88 -1.39 5.33
N SER A 70 -6.35 -0.33 4.67
CA SER A 70 -6.05 -0.13 3.25
C SER A 70 -4.57 0.13 3.01
N LEU A 71 -3.90 0.88 3.88
CA LEU A 71 -2.45 1.08 3.78
C LEU A 71 -1.70 -0.24 3.94
N PHE A 72 -2.15 -1.11 4.86
CA PHE A 72 -1.60 -2.45 4.99
C PHE A 72 -1.76 -3.25 3.69
N GLU A 73 -2.96 -3.24 3.09
CA GLU A 73 -3.22 -3.96 1.84
C GLU A 73 -2.29 -3.47 0.72
N LEU A 74 -2.13 -2.16 0.60
CA LEU A 74 -1.26 -1.56 -0.41
C LEU A 74 0.21 -1.96 -0.19
N LYS A 75 0.67 -1.97 1.05
CA LYS A 75 2.05 -2.35 1.38
C LYS A 75 2.29 -3.85 1.19
N ALA A 76 1.32 -4.69 1.51
CA ALA A 76 1.42 -6.14 1.29
C ALA A 76 1.53 -6.45 -0.21
N TYR A 77 0.69 -5.81 -1.03
CA TYR A 77 0.72 -5.98 -2.48
C TYR A 77 2.05 -5.51 -3.07
N ALA A 78 2.52 -4.33 -2.66
CA ALA A 78 3.80 -3.78 -3.10
C ALA A 78 4.98 -4.64 -2.66
N PHE A 79 4.95 -5.16 -1.45
CA PHE A 79 6.00 -6.04 -0.91
C PHE A 79 6.20 -7.25 -1.82
N VAL A 80 5.09 -7.92 -2.19
CA VAL A 80 5.13 -9.08 -3.09
C VAL A 80 5.73 -8.71 -4.44
N GLN A 81 5.29 -7.60 -5.02
CA GLN A 81 5.79 -7.14 -6.32
C GLN A 81 7.27 -6.80 -6.28
N HIS A 82 7.74 -6.14 -5.24
CA HIS A 82 9.17 -5.81 -5.10
C HIS A 82 10.01 -7.07 -4.91
N CYS A 83 9.53 -8.06 -4.18
CA CYS A 83 10.23 -9.35 -4.05
C CYS A 83 10.33 -10.06 -5.40
N GLN A 84 9.25 -10.07 -6.20
CA GLN A 84 9.25 -10.67 -7.54
C GLN A 84 10.25 -10.00 -8.48
N ASN A 85 10.40 -8.68 -8.35
CA ASN A 85 11.29 -7.89 -9.20
C ASN A 85 12.71 -7.77 -8.63
N PHE A 86 13.03 -8.51 -7.56
CA PHE A 86 14.32 -8.49 -6.88
C PHE A 86 14.70 -7.09 -6.38
N ASN A 87 13.71 -6.24 -6.12
CA ASN A 87 13.94 -4.92 -5.54
C ASN A 87 13.87 -5.01 -4.01
N PHE A 88 14.90 -5.61 -3.42
CA PHE A 88 14.90 -5.92 -1.99
C PHE A 88 14.95 -4.68 -1.10
N ARG A 89 15.53 -3.58 -1.58
CA ARG A 89 15.55 -2.32 -0.84
C ARG A 89 14.13 -1.80 -0.61
N LYS A 90 13.31 -1.80 -1.66
CA LYS A 90 11.91 -1.39 -1.55
C LYS A 90 11.06 -2.41 -0.79
N ALA A 91 11.37 -3.70 -0.97
CA ALA A 91 10.71 -4.77 -0.19
C ALA A 91 10.96 -4.57 1.31
N ASP A 92 12.18 -4.24 1.72
CA ASP A 92 12.52 -3.99 3.12
C ASP A 92 11.74 -2.80 3.68
N SER A 93 11.58 -1.73 2.90
CA SER A 93 10.76 -0.58 3.29
C SER A 93 9.29 -0.97 3.49
N CYS A 94 8.75 -1.78 2.58
CA CYS A 94 7.38 -2.30 2.71
C CYS A 94 7.23 -3.17 3.96
N GLU A 95 8.21 -4.04 4.23
CA GLU A 95 8.20 -4.87 5.42
C GLU A 95 8.18 -4.03 6.70
N TYR A 96 9.01 -2.99 6.75
CA TYR A 96 9.02 -2.06 7.88
C TYR A 96 7.64 -1.42 8.08
N ASP A 97 7.02 -0.96 7.01
CA ASP A 97 5.71 -0.32 7.04
C ASP A 97 4.61 -1.31 7.47
N ILE A 98 4.66 -2.54 6.98
CA ILE A 98 3.74 -3.61 7.39
C ILE A 98 3.85 -3.86 8.89
N LYS A 99 5.07 -4.00 9.41
CA LYS A 99 5.31 -4.23 10.83
C LYS A 99 4.80 -3.09 11.70
N PHE A 100 4.98 -1.85 11.26
CA PHE A 100 4.43 -0.69 11.93
C PHE A 100 2.91 -0.79 12.06
N LEU A 101 2.23 -1.09 10.95
CA LEU A 101 0.77 -1.18 10.90
C LEU A 101 0.24 -2.34 11.77
N VAL A 102 0.91 -3.49 11.71
CA VAL A 102 0.54 -4.66 12.54
C VAL A 102 0.70 -4.32 14.02
N ARG A 103 1.83 -3.70 14.39
CA ARG A 103 2.13 -3.38 15.79
C ARG A 103 1.18 -2.33 16.35
N LYS A 104 0.92 -1.28 15.59
CA LYS A 104 0.12 -0.16 16.09
C LYS A 104 -1.38 -0.43 16.05
N PHE A 105 -1.87 -1.09 15.01
CA PHE A 105 -3.31 -1.25 14.76
C PHE A 105 -3.81 -2.67 14.96
N GLY A 106 -2.94 -3.61 15.30
CA GLY A 106 -3.35 -5.00 15.55
C GLY A 106 -3.83 -5.74 14.31
N ILE A 107 -3.36 -5.37 13.13
CA ILE A 107 -3.77 -6.00 11.87
C ILE A 107 -3.20 -7.42 11.83
N LYS A 108 -4.05 -8.42 11.56
CA LYS A 108 -3.68 -9.84 11.62
C LYS A 108 -3.69 -10.54 10.28
N SER A 109 -4.39 -9.97 9.30
CA SER A 109 -4.54 -10.61 7.99
C SER A 109 -4.92 -9.61 6.93
N SER A 110 -4.70 -10.00 5.67
CA SER A 110 -5.14 -9.25 4.50
C SER A 110 -6.61 -9.55 4.22
N LEU A 111 -7.35 -8.53 3.79
CA LEU A 111 -8.74 -8.65 3.36
C LEU A 111 -8.89 -8.50 1.85
N VAL A 112 -7.99 -7.79 1.20
CA VAL A 112 -8.08 -7.45 -0.22
C VAL A 112 -6.90 -8.01 -1.01
N ALA A 113 -5.67 -7.68 -0.63
CA ALA A 113 -4.47 -8.05 -1.38
C ALA A 113 -4.36 -9.56 -1.61
N LYS A 114 -4.76 -10.37 -0.64
CA LYS A 114 -4.69 -11.83 -0.76
C LYS A 114 -5.51 -12.40 -1.92
N LYS A 115 -6.49 -11.67 -2.40
CA LYS A 115 -7.32 -12.10 -3.55
C LYS A 115 -6.58 -11.94 -4.88
N TYR A 116 -5.54 -11.14 -4.90
CA TYR A 116 -4.81 -10.73 -6.11
C TYR A 116 -3.38 -11.26 -6.17
N ILE A 117 -2.97 -12.03 -5.18
CA ILE A 117 -1.65 -12.66 -5.11
C ILE A 117 -1.82 -14.16 -4.90
N THR A 118 -0.76 -14.93 -5.15
CA THR A 118 -0.80 -16.38 -4.96
C THR A 118 -0.74 -16.73 -3.46
N SER A 119 -1.12 -17.96 -3.12
CA SER A 119 -1.03 -18.44 -1.74
C SER A 119 0.42 -18.47 -1.23
N GLY A 120 1.38 -18.78 -2.11
CA GLY A 120 2.81 -18.74 -1.76
C GLY A 120 3.30 -17.33 -1.49
N GLU A 121 2.87 -16.37 -2.30
CA GLU A 121 3.16 -14.95 -2.08
C GLU A 121 2.56 -14.44 -0.79
N TYR A 122 1.32 -14.79 -0.51
CA TYR A 122 0.67 -14.40 0.73
C TYR A 122 1.36 -15.01 1.95
N SER A 123 1.89 -16.23 1.82
CA SER A 123 2.67 -16.87 2.88
C SER A 123 3.85 -16.00 3.31
N GLU A 124 4.51 -15.31 2.38
CA GLU A 124 5.60 -14.39 2.70
C GLU A 124 5.09 -13.17 3.48
N VAL A 125 3.92 -12.66 3.14
CA VAL A 125 3.27 -11.57 3.90
C VAL A 125 2.93 -12.04 5.32
N GLU A 126 2.39 -13.25 5.45
CA GLU A 126 2.06 -13.83 6.77
C GLU A 126 3.29 -13.98 7.65
N LYS A 127 4.44 -14.33 7.08
CA LYS A 127 5.70 -14.40 7.84
C LYS A 127 6.05 -13.05 8.43
N VAL A 128 5.86 -11.97 7.68
CA VAL A 128 6.11 -10.61 8.18
C VAL A 128 5.15 -10.29 9.34
N ILE A 129 3.86 -10.56 9.16
CA ILE A 129 2.84 -10.33 10.19
C ILE A 129 3.20 -11.09 11.48
N ASN A 130 3.52 -12.37 11.33
CA ASN A 130 3.80 -13.26 12.47
C ASN A 130 5.14 -12.96 13.14
N SER A 131 6.03 -12.24 12.48
CA SER A 131 7.32 -11.83 13.06
C SER A 131 7.18 -10.69 14.07
N VAL A 132 6.05 -10.00 14.07
CA VAL A 132 5.80 -8.89 15.00
C VAL A 132 5.44 -9.44 16.37
N LYS A 133 6.20 -9.05 17.37
CA LYS A 133 5.90 -9.38 18.78
C LYS A 133 5.05 -8.27 19.36
N LEU A 134 3.87 -8.61 19.78
CA LEU A 134 2.92 -7.71 20.40
C LEU A 134 3.06 -7.70 21.93
#